data_47b0dea7b64ae2d78ccc9f22b3ed32f1
#
_entry.id   47b0dea7b64ae2d78ccc9f22b3ed32f1
#
_cell.length_a   1.000
_cell.length_b   1.000
_cell.length_c   1.000
_cell.angle_alpha   90.00
_cell.angle_beta   90.00
_cell.angle_gamma   90.00
#
_symmetry.space_group_name_H-M   'P 1'
#
loop_
_entity.id
_entity.type
_entity.pdbx_description
1 polymer ?
#
loop_
_entity_poly.entity_id
_entity_poly.type
_entity_poly.pdbx_seq_one_letter_code
_entity_poly.pdbx_strand_id
1 'polypeptide(L)'
;MTKDETVTEKKVTEGKRKKEPITESLVTPGHRACAGCGELLAARLVMNAAGKNVIATCATGCLEVVSSAYPQSAWKMPWIHSLFENPAAVASGIEAALRALGREDEAYVIAQGGDGSTADIGIGCLSGMLERGHNILYVCYDNEAYMNTGVQRSGLTPFEASTSTAPSGKVSWGKTTDKKTMPEIAAAHNIPYVATASVGYYADLEKKIKKALSIKGPKYIQIHCPCPLGWIHDPALTIKVAQTAVQTGLIPLFEMEYGKITSVRKIVKRKPVEEYLKLQGRFKHLFKKPGGEDEIKRIQAIADENIKKYGLI
;
A
#
# COMPACT_ATOMS: atom_id res chain seq x y z
N MET A 1 -63.29 2.75 -11.33
CA MET A 1 -62.41 2.98 -12.49
C MET A 1 -61.02 3.22 -11.94
N THR A 2 -60.25 2.13 -11.79
CA THR A 2 -58.89 2.08 -11.29
C THR A 2 -57.94 2.17 -12.47
N LYS A 3 -57.03 3.15 -12.49
CA LYS A 3 -55.95 3.24 -13.44
C LYS A 3 -54.72 2.51 -12.88
N ASP A 4 -54.34 1.43 -13.54
CA ASP A 4 -53.08 0.75 -13.37
C ASP A 4 -51.93 1.68 -13.82
N GLU A 5 -51.02 2.00 -12.91
CA GLU A 5 -49.75 2.60 -13.25
C GLU A 5 -48.70 1.48 -13.38
N THR A 6 -48.38 1.10 -14.60
CA THR A 6 -47.30 0.20 -14.94
C THR A 6 -45.97 0.88 -14.68
N VAL A 7 -45.26 0.45 -13.62
CA VAL A 7 -43.87 0.80 -13.33
C VAL A 7 -42.98 0.12 -14.36
N THR A 8 -42.46 0.88 -15.30
CA THR A 8 -41.47 0.43 -16.28
C THR A 8 -40.11 0.28 -15.56
N GLU A 9 -39.68 -0.96 -15.32
CA GLU A 9 -38.30 -1.27 -14.89
C GLU A 9 -37.32 -0.78 -15.95
N LYS A 10 -36.57 0.28 -15.63
CA LYS A 10 -35.40 0.66 -16.42
C LYS A 10 -34.31 -0.39 -16.21
N LYS A 11 -34.09 -1.25 -17.20
CA LYS A 11 -32.91 -2.09 -17.30
C LYS A 11 -31.67 -1.20 -17.24
N VAL A 12 -30.93 -1.29 -16.13
CA VAL A 12 -29.58 -0.72 -16.02
C VAL A 12 -28.70 -1.50 -16.97
N THR A 13 -28.40 -0.93 -18.11
CA THR A 13 -27.37 -1.45 -19.03
C THR A 13 -26.02 -1.27 -18.34
N GLU A 14 -25.39 -2.37 -17.96
CA GLU A 14 -23.98 -2.39 -17.55
C GLU A 14 -23.14 -1.78 -18.67
N GLY A 15 -22.78 -0.54 -18.53
CA GLY A 15 -21.81 0.13 -19.40
C GLY A 15 -20.43 -0.52 -19.15
N LYS A 16 -20.07 -1.53 -19.91
CA LYS A 16 -18.73 -2.12 -19.92
C LYS A 16 -17.75 -1.02 -20.35
N ARG A 17 -17.03 -0.45 -19.37
CA ARG A 17 -15.89 0.44 -19.65
C ARG A 17 -14.94 -0.30 -20.57
N LYS A 18 -14.74 0.19 -21.81
CA LYS A 18 -13.76 -0.37 -22.75
C LYS A 18 -12.37 -0.17 -22.15
N LYS A 19 -11.71 -1.27 -21.76
CA LYS A 19 -10.31 -1.24 -21.32
C LYS A 19 -9.44 -1.06 -22.56
N GLU A 20 -9.03 0.17 -22.85
CA GLU A 20 -7.97 0.41 -23.82
C GLU A 20 -6.63 -0.06 -23.24
N PRO A 21 -5.83 -0.83 -23.99
CA PRO A 21 -4.50 -1.22 -23.53
C PRO A 21 -3.64 0.04 -23.31
N ILE A 22 -2.95 0.10 -22.18
CA ILE A 22 -2.01 1.18 -21.88
C ILE A 22 -0.75 0.91 -22.69
N THR A 23 -0.57 1.67 -23.76
CA THR A 23 0.64 1.66 -24.58
C THR A 23 1.76 2.50 -23.98
N GLU A 24 1.44 3.37 -23.00
CA GLU A 24 2.36 4.31 -22.41
C GLU A 24 2.13 4.43 -20.89
N SER A 25 3.22 4.46 -20.10
CA SER A 25 3.13 4.60 -18.63
C SER A 25 2.47 5.91 -18.23
N LEU A 26 1.59 5.86 -17.22
CA LEU A 26 0.94 7.02 -16.63
C LEU A 26 1.86 7.80 -15.68
N VAL A 27 2.99 7.21 -15.30
CA VAL A 27 4.08 7.88 -14.58
C VAL A 27 5.24 8.05 -15.56
N THR A 28 5.57 9.30 -15.88
CA THR A 28 6.63 9.62 -16.85
C THR A 28 8.03 9.40 -16.29
N PRO A 29 9.07 9.28 -17.13
CA PRO A 29 10.45 9.17 -16.66
C PRO A 29 11.02 10.45 -16.05
N GLY A 30 10.29 11.58 -16.08
CA GLY A 30 10.72 12.88 -15.53
C GLY A 30 10.68 13.00 -14.00
N HIS A 31 10.47 11.90 -13.27
CA HIS A 31 10.50 11.89 -11.80
C HIS A 31 11.92 11.93 -11.23
N ARG A 32 12.04 12.31 -9.94
CA ARG A 32 13.30 12.42 -9.20
C ARG A 32 13.48 11.31 -8.14
N ALA A 33 12.87 10.14 -8.34
CA ALA A 33 12.96 9.04 -7.40
C ALA A 33 14.37 8.45 -7.33
N CYS A 34 14.71 7.94 -6.15
CA CYS A 34 15.96 7.23 -5.91
C CYS A 34 16.10 6.00 -6.84
N ALA A 35 17.32 5.65 -7.18
CA ALA A 35 17.59 4.39 -7.87
C ALA A 35 17.03 3.21 -7.03
N GLY A 36 16.30 2.29 -7.66
CA GLY A 36 15.71 1.15 -6.99
C GLY A 36 14.51 1.46 -6.06
N CYS A 37 13.90 2.67 -6.16
CA CYS A 37 12.75 3.04 -5.32
C CYS A 37 11.56 2.09 -5.51
N GLY A 38 11.23 1.32 -4.46
CA GLY A 38 10.08 0.42 -4.46
C GLY A 38 8.74 1.15 -4.49
N GLU A 39 8.65 2.32 -3.85
CA GLU A 39 7.41 3.11 -3.78
C GLU A 39 7.00 3.66 -5.16
N LEU A 40 7.93 4.27 -5.90
CA LEU A 40 7.61 4.76 -7.24
C LEU A 40 7.32 3.62 -8.21
N LEU A 41 8.04 2.50 -8.09
CA LEU A 41 7.74 1.29 -8.86
C LEU A 41 6.31 0.81 -8.59
N ALA A 42 5.89 0.75 -7.33
CA ALA A 42 4.53 0.37 -6.94
C ALA A 42 3.49 1.33 -7.52
N ALA A 43 3.70 2.64 -7.38
CA ALA A 43 2.79 3.66 -7.90
C ALA A 43 2.62 3.56 -9.44
N ARG A 44 3.70 3.33 -10.16
CA ARG A 44 3.68 3.09 -11.61
C ARG A 44 2.86 1.84 -11.96
N LEU A 45 3.05 0.73 -11.23
CA LEU A 45 2.29 -0.50 -11.44
C LEU A 45 0.80 -0.31 -11.14
N VAL A 46 0.47 0.39 -10.04
CA VAL A 46 -0.92 0.71 -9.67
C VAL A 46 -1.61 1.53 -10.75
N MET A 47 -1.01 2.62 -11.20
CA MET A 47 -1.61 3.50 -12.19
C MET A 47 -1.73 2.83 -13.56
N ASN A 48 -0.72 2.06 -13.98
CA ASN A 48 -0.79 1.30 -15.21
C ASN A 48 -1.89 0.22 -15.17
N ALA A 49 -2.09 -0.43 -14.01
CA ALA A 49 -3.18 -1.39 -13.84
C ALA A 49 -4.57 -0.73 -13.83
N ALA A 50 -4.66 0.50 -13.31
CA ALA A 50 -5.91 1.26 -13.23
C ALA A 50 -6.36 1.84 -14.59
N GLY A 51 -5.41 2.21 -15.46
CA GLY A 51 -5.74 2.78 -16.76
C GLY A 51 -5.86 4.31 -16.73
N LYS A 52 -6.22 4.91 -17.89
CA LYS A 52 -6.21 6.37 -18.09
C LYS A 52 -7.31 7.11 -17.32
N ASN A 53 -8.43 6.45 -17.04
CA ASN A 53 -9.59 7.08 -16.41
C ASN A 53 -9.46 7.03 -14.87
N VAL A 54 -8.50 7.78 -14.35
CA VAL A 54 -8.20 7.86 -12.91
C VAL A 54 -8.10 9.31 -12.48
N ILE A 55 -8.64 9.64 -11.31
CA ILE A 55 -8.33 10.83 -10.55
C ILE A 55 -7.64 10.35 -9.27
N ALA A 56 -6.40 10.77 -9.05
CA ALA A 56 -5.63 10.35 -7.90
C ALA A 56 -5.39 11.50 -6.91
N THR A 57 -5.48 11.18 -5.62
CA THR A 57 -5.01 12.06 -4.54
C THR A 57 -3.75 11.49 -3.91
N CYS A 58 -2.89 12.31 -3.38
CA CYS A 58 -1.65 11.88 -2.75
C CYS A 58 -1.37 12.68 -1.49
N ALA A 59 -0.92 11.97 -0.45
CA ALA A 59 -0.37 12.58 0.74
C ALA A 59 1.01 13.17 0.48
N THR A 60 1.42 14.15 1.27
CA THR A 60 2.82 14.61 1.34
C THR A 60 3.73 13.44 1.70
N GLY A 61 4.84 13.29 1.03
CA GLY A 61 5.82 12.23 1.28
C GLY A 61 6.75 11.99 0.10
N CYS A 62 7.46 10.85 0.11
CA CYS A 62 8.39 10.53 -0.97
C CYS A 62 7.72 10.57 -2.34
N LEU A 63 6.55 9.96 -2.50
CA LEU A 63 5.87 9.87 -3.79
C LEU A 63 5.55 11.26 -4.37
N GLU A 64 5.03 12.16 -3.54
CA GLU A 64 4.75 13.53 -3.94
C GLU A 64 6.04 14.26 -4.31
N VAL A 65 7.02 14.30 -3.40
CA VAL A 65 8.27 15.06 -3.58
C VAL A 65 9.02 14.66 -4.84
N VAL A 66 9.08 13.36 -5.15
CA VAL A 66 9.82 12.87 -6.32
C VAL A 66 9.07 13.01 -7.63
N SER A 67 7.75 13.19 -7.62
CA SER A 67 6.90 13.16 -8.81
C SER A 67 6.31 14.50 -9.22
N SER A 68 6.30 15.51 -8.35
CA SER A 68 5.64 16.81 -8.58
C SER A 68 6.51 18.02 -8.27
N ALA A 69 7.81 17.91 -8.45
CA ALA A 69 8.74 19.04 -8.25
C ALA A 69 8.48 20.17 -9.27
N TYR A 70 8.07 21.34 -8.77
CA TYR A 70 7.79 22.52 -9.60
C TYR A 70 8.94 22.85 -10.57
N PRO A 71 8.64 23.20 -11.83
CA PRO A 71 7.32 23.31 -12.49
C PRO A 71 6.85 22.01 -13.17
N GLN A 72 7.43 20.89 -12.86
CA GLN A 72 7.23 19.60 -13.52
C GLN A 72 6.27 18.71 -12.74
N SER A 73 5.58 17.83 -13.47
CA SER A 73 4.82 16.71 -12.91
C SER A 73 5.11 15.44 -13.70
N ALA A 74 5.28 14.33 -12.99
CA ALA A 74 5.48 13.03 -13.62
C ALA A 74 4.14 12.31 -13.94
N TRP A 75 3.01 12.91 -13.63
CA TRP A 75 1.69 12.28 -13.75
C TRP A 75 1.00 12.64 -15.06
N LYS A 76 0.50 11.65 -15.79
CA LYS A 76 -0.27 11.80 -17.05
C LYS A 76 -1.78 11.67 -16.84
N MET A 77 -2.27 11.85 -15.63
CA MET A 77 -3.69 11.87 -15.29
C MET A 77 -3.95 12.95 -14.24
N PRO A 78 -5.20 13.34 -13.97
CA PRO A 78 -5.54 14.22 -12.86
C PRO A 78 -4.99 13.69 -11.54
N TRP A 79 -4.12 14.51 -10.92
CA TRP A 79 -3.44 14.15 -9.69
C TRP A 79 -3.42 15.35 -8.76
N ILE A 80 -3.83 15.15 -7.51
CA ILE A 80 -4.00 16.22 -6.53
C ILE A 80 -3.17 15.87 -5.29
N HIS A 81 -2.18 16.71 -5.01
CA HIS A 81 -1.49 16.70 -3.73
C HIS A 81 -2.24 17.58 -2.74
N SER A 82 -2.35 17.11 -1.51
CA SER A 82 -2.90 17.86 -0.38
C SER A 82 -1.99 17.68 0.83
N LEU A 83 -2.54 17.78 2.04
CA LEU A 83 -1.77 17.65 3.27
C LEU A 83 -1.38 16.19 3.53
N PHE A 84 -0.51 16.02 4.55
CA PHE A 84 0.10 14.73 4.86
C PHE A 84 -0.93 13.67 5.33
N GLU A 85 -1.97 14.10 6.05
CA GLU A 85 -2.98 13.25 6.67
C GLU A 85 -4.21 12.98 5.80
N ASN A 86 -4.50 13.78 4.76
CA ASN A 86 -5.84 13.90 4.23
C ASN A 86 -6.11 13.38 2.79
N PRO A 87 -5.29 12.53 2.17
CA PRO A 87 -5.59 12.05 0.80
C PRO A 87 -6.94 11.32 0.71
N ALA A 88 -7.34 10.60 1.78
CA ALA A 88 -8.64 9.93 1.85
C ALA A 88 -9.81 10.93 1.91
N ALA A 89 -9.67 12.03 2.65
CA ALA A 89 -10.70 13.06 2.75
C ALA A 89 -10.89 13.81 1.41
N VAL A 90 -9.78 14.17 0.75
CA VAL A 90 -9.81 14.82 -0.58
C VAL A 90 -10.42 13.88 -1.62
N ALA A 91 -10.05 12.61 -1.62
CA ALA A 91 -10.64 11.59 -2.49
C ALA A 91 -12.15 11.43 -2.24
N SER A 92 -12.59 11.48 -0.97
CA SER A 92 -14.02 11.44 -0.61
C SER A 92 -14.78 12.63 -1.19
N GLY A 93 -14.18 13.82 -1.19
CA GLY A 93 -14.75 15.01 -1.82
C GLY A 93 -14.88 14.87 -3.34
N ILE A 94 -13.84 14.32 -4.00
CA ILE A 94 -13.86 14.06 -5.45
C ILE A 94 -14.95 13.05 -5.81
N GLU A 95 -15.03 11.92 -5.09
CA GLU A 95 -16.05 10.90 -5.32
C GLU A 95 -17.45 11.44 -5.13
N ALA A 96 -17.68 12.22 -4.06
CA ALA A 96 -18.96 12.86 -3.80
C ALA A 96 -19.33 13.87 -4.90
N ALA A 97 -18.37 14.65 -5.41
CA ALA A 97 -18.60 15.57 -6.52
C ALA A 97 -18.94 14.83 -7.82
N LEU A 98 -18.21 13.77 -8.17
CA LEU A 98 -18.52 12.95 -9.35
C LEU A 98 -19.94 12.36 -9.26
N ARG A 99 -20.34 11.87 -8.11
CA ARG A 99 -21.69 11.34 -7.87
C ARG A 99 -22.77 12.43 -7.99
N ALA A 100 -22.54 13.60 -7.40
CA ALA A 100 -23.48 14.72 -7.49
C ALA A 100 -23.65 15.23 -8.94
N LEU A 101 -22.63 15.06 -9.79
CA LEU A 101 -22.67 15.41 -11.20
C LEU A 101 -23.18 14.27 -12.10
N GLY A 102 -23.52 13.10 -11.56
CA GLY A 102 -23.89 11.90 -12.33
C GLY A 102 -22.75 11.33 -13.18
N ARG A 103 -21.50 11.51 -12.73
CA ARG A 103 -20.26 11.16 -13.46
C ARG A 103 -19.43 10.11 -12.74
N GLU A 104 -19.98 9.39 -11.77
CA GLU A 104 -19.30 8.42 -10.92
C GLU A 104 -18.67 7.24 -11.68
N ASP A 105 -19.14 6.98 -12.89
CA ASP A 105 -18.60 5.93 -13.76
C ASP A 105 -17.54 6.41 -14.76
N GLU A 106 -17.22 7.70 -14.79
CA GLU A 106 -16.24 8.24 -15.74
C GLU A 106 -14.79 7.99 -15.31
N ALA A 107 -14.51 7.96 -14.00
CA ALA A 107 -13.17 7.78 -13.49
C ALA A 107 -13.14 6.93 -12.21
N TYR A 108 -12.04 6.22 -12.01
CA TYR A 108 -11.69 5.65 -10.71
C TYR A 108 -11.09 6.72 -9.81
N VAL A 109 -11.50 6.78 -8.55
CA VAL A 109 -10.88 7.63 -7.54
C VAL A 109 -9.90 6.79 -6.73
N ILE A 110 -8.61 7.17 -6.73
CA ILE A 110 -7.55 6.46 -6.01
C ILE A 110 -6.88 7.42 -5.04
N ALA A 111 -6.93 7.10 -3.75
CA ALA A 111 -6.18 7.81 -2.72
C ALA A 111 -4.84 7.10 -2.46
N GLN A 112 -3.76 7.87 -2.35
CA GLN A 112 -2.40 7.36 -2.18
C GLN A 112 -1.74 7.95 -0.94
N GLY A 113 -1.12 7.10 -0.13
CA GLY A 113 -0.35 7.56 1.03
C GLY A 113 0.81 6.61 1.34
N GLY A 114 1.88 7.16 1.91
CA GLY A 114 2.93 6.36 2.55
C GLY A 114 2.44 5.72 3.86
N ASP A 115 3.27 4.89 4.47
CA ASP A 115 2.93 4.19 5.71
C ASP A 115 2.66 5.13 6.88
N GLY A 116 3.45 6.18 7.07
CA GLY A 116 3.23 7.16 8.14
C GLY A 116 1.97 7.99 7.93
N SER A 117 1.70 8.43 6.69
CA SER A 117 0.46 9.10 6.32
C SER A 117 -0.76 8.21 6.60
N THR A 118 -0.67 6.93 6.26
CA THR A 118 -1.79 5.99 6.35
C THR A 118 -2.05 5.50 7.76
N ALA A 119 -0.99 5.00 8.42
CA ALA A 119 -1.13 4.27 9.69
C ALA A 119 -1.10 5.16 10.92
N ASP A 120 -0.58 6.37 10.79
CA ASP A 120 -0.41 7.28 11.92
C ASP A 120 -1.28 8.53 11.76
N ILE A 121 -0.79 9.56 11.09
CA ILE A 121 -1.47 10.86 11.09
C ILE A 121 -2.79 10.87 10.30
N GLY A 122 -2.93 10.10 9.26
CA GLY A 122 -4.11 10.06 8.38
C GLY A 122 -5.13 8.97 8.70
N ILE A 123 -4.91 8.16 9.76
CA ILE A 123 -5.79 7.03 10.06
C ILE A 123 -7.26 7.46 10.29
N GLY A 124 -7.50 8.63 10.86
CA GLY A 124 -8.84 9.18 11.06
C GLY A 124 -9.54 9.50 9.72
N CYS A 125 -8.84 10.11 8.77
CA CYS A 125 -9.36 10.38 7.44
C CYS A 125 -9.65 9.11 6.65
N LEU A 126 -8.74 8.11 6.74
CA LEU A 126 -8.93 6.79 6.14
C LEU A 126 -10.15 6.10 6.74
N SER A 127 -10.24 6.01 8.06
CA SER A 127 -11.37 5.41 8.77
C SER A 127 -12.71 6.03 8.35
N GLY A 128 -12.78 7.37 8.29
CA GLY A 128 -13.97 8.07 7.84
C GLY A 128 -14.35 7.81 6.37
N MET A 129 -13.39 7.66 5.48
CA MET A 129 -13.61 7.27 4.08
C MET A 129 -14.20 5.84 4.00
N LEU A 130 -13.61 4.89 4.76
CA LEU A 130 -14.06 3.50 4.79
C LEU A 130 -15.46 3.37 5.37
N GLU A 131 -15.72 4.05 6.50
CA GLU A 131 -17.02 4.03 7.21
C GLU A 131 -18.15 4.61 6.34
N ARG A 132 -17.93 5.73 5.63
CA ARG A 132 -18.94 6.35 4.76
C ARG A 132 -19.20 5.59 3.46
N GLY A 133 -18.47 4.51 3.18
CA GLY A 133 -18.73 3.64 2.03
C GLY A 133 -18.35 4.25 0.67
N HIS A 134 -17.44 5.23 0.63
CA HIS A 134 -17.00 5.87 -0.62
C HIS A 134 -16.41 4.88 -1.62
N ASN A 135 -16.75 5.01 -2.89
CA ASN A 135 -16.23 4.13 -3.96
C ASN A 135 -14.79 4.51 -4.36
N ILE A 136 -13.87 4.36 -3.42
CA ILE A 136 -12.46 4.76 -3.52
C ILE A 136 -11.56 3.54 -3.30
N LEU A 137 -10.49 3.44 -4.08
CA LEU A 137 -9.35 2.58 -3.75
C LEU A 137 -8.31 3.39 -2.97
N TYR A 138 -8.07 3.04 -1.71
CA TYR A 138 -6.93 3.58 -0.97
C TYR A 138 -5.73 2.65 -1.11
N VAL A 139 -4.59 3.22 -1.50
CA VAL A 139 -3.31 2.50 -1.65
C VAL A 139 -2.31 3.04 -0.63
N CYS A 140 -1.87 2.17 0.27
CA CYS A 140 -0.77 2.44 1.19
C CYS A 140 0.54 1.90 0.58
N TYR A 141 1.49 2.79 0.31
CA TYR A 141 2.84 2.43 -0.08
C TYR A 141 3.69 2.30 1.18
N ASP A 142 3.88 1.05 1.63
CA ASP A 142 4.54 0.73 2.89
C ASP A 142 6.04 0.54 2.69
N ASN A 143 6.79 1.61 2.90
CA ASN A 143 8.25 1.61 2.93
C ASN A 143 8.81 1.55 4.36
N GLU A 144 7.92 1.41 5.37
CA GLU A 144 8.21 1.08 6.76
C GLU A 144 8.92 2.18 7.58
N ALA A 145 8.79 3.46 7.17
CA ALA A 145 9.19 4.63 7.97
C ALA A 145 8.70 5.95 7.31
N TYR A 146 8.78 7.07 8.01
CA TYR A 146 8.73 8.41 7.42
C TYR A 146 10.05 8.65 6.68
N MET A 147 10.15 8.14 5.43
CA MET A 147 11.42 8.09 4.71
C MET A 147 11.90 9.45 4.25
N ASN A 148 11.00 10.27 3.67
CA ASN A 148 11.36 11.54 3.05
C ASN A 148 11.92 12.56 4.06
N THR A 149 11.43 12.55 5.28
CA THR A 149 11.81 13.49 6.34
C THR A 149 13.06 13.06 7.11
N GLY A 150 13.64 11.92 6.82
CA GLY A 150 14.89 11.44 7.44
C GLY A 150 14.74 10.12 8.23
N VAL A 151 13.91 9.21 7.74
CA VAL A 151 13.79 7.83 8.23
C VAL A 151 13.32 7.76 9.70
N GLN A 152 12.30 8.54 10.08
CA GLN A 152 11.69 8.43 11.40
C GLN A 152 10.80 7.18 11.48
N ARG A 153 10.62 6.67 12.68
CA ARG A 153 9.76 5.54 12.98
C ARG A 153 8.29 5.86 12.69
N SER A 154 7.65 5.02 11.90
CA SER A 154 6.19 4.99 11.73
C SER A 154 5.56 3.83 12.49
N GLY A 155 4.23 3.79 12.54
CA GLY A 155 3.47 2.63 13.04
C GLY A 155 3.72 1.34 12.25
N LEU A 156 4.14 1.44 10.97
CA LEU A 156 4.43 0.30 10.10
C LEU A 156 5.93 -0.05 10.06
N THR A 157 6.79 0.64 10.80
CA THR A 157 8.19 0.22 10.98
C THR A 157 8.22 -1.13 11.70
N PRO A 158 8.95 -2.14 11.20
CA PRO A 158 9.00 -3.44 11.83
C PRO A 158 9.77 -3.43 13.16
N PHE A 159 9.47 -4.44 13.98
CA PHE A 159 10.16 -4.67 15.24
C PHE A 159 11.68 -4.73 15.05
N GLU A 160 12.42 -4.08 15.94
CA GLU A 160 13.89 -3.96 15.97
C GLU A 160 14.54 -3.26 14.75
N ALA A 161 13.76 -2.68 13.83
CA ALA A 161 14.35 -1.84 12.79
C ALA A 161 14.90 -0.55 13.37
N SER A 162 16.14 -0.24 13.05
CA SER A 162 16.77 1.03 13.44
C SER A 162 16.30 2.18 12.56
N THR A 163 15.87 3.27 13.16
CA THR A 163 15.46 4.51 12.50
C THR A 163 16.05 5.73 13.23
N SER A 164 15.90 6.94 12.68
CA SER A 164 16.41 8.16 13.33
C SER A 164 15.74 8.47 14.67
N THR A 165 14.48 8.06 14.88
CA THR A 165 13.73 8.28 16.13
C THR A 165 13.58 7.02 16.99
N ALA A 166 14.03 5.87 16.52
CA ALA A 166 14.18 4.63 17.27
C ALA A 166 15.52 3.98 16.88
N PRO A 167 16.65 4.63 17.27
CA PRO A 167 17.97 4.16 16.87
C PRO A 167 18.39 2.91 17.64
N SER A 168 19.14 2.03 17.00
CA SER A 168 19.90 1.01 17.71
C SER A 168 21.12 1.65 18.39
N GLY A 169 21.39 1.27 19.62
CA GLY A 169 22.50 1.81 20.43
C GLY A 169 23.01 0.80 21.46
N LYS A 170 23.69 1.26 22.52
CA LYS A 170 24.20 0.36 23.57
C LYS A 170 23.08 -0.39 24.29
N VAL A 171 21.96 0.28 24.55
CA VAL A 171 20.81 -0.22 25.34
C VAL A 171 19.60 -0.53 24.43
N SER A 172 19.46 0.19 23.30
CA SER A 172 18.32 0.09 22.38
C SER A 172 18.63 -0.86 21.22
N TRP A 173 17.63 -1.62 20.80
CA TRP A 173 17.68 -2.49 19.63
C TRP A 173 17.03 -1.88 18.37
N GLY A 174 16.32 -0.76 18.51
CA GLY A 174 15.52 -0.14 17.46
C GLY A 174 14.07 0.04 17.92
N LYS A 175 13.11 -0.16 17.06
CA LYS A 175 11.68 -0.06 17.41
C LYS A 175 11.26 -1.25 18.28
N THR A 176 10.70 -0.96 19.45
CA THR A 176 10.36 -1.95 20.49
C THR A 176 8.96 -2.55 20.37
N THR A 177 8.11 -2.02 19.48
CA THR A 177 6.73 -2.46 19.29
C THR A 177 6.55 -3.13 17.93
N ASP A 178 5.55 -4.01 17.83
CA ASP A 178 5.20 -4.65 16.56
C ASP A 178 4.69 -3.67 15.51
N LYS A 179 4.69 -4.10 14.27
CA LYS A 179 4.11 -3.39 13.14
C LYS A 179 2.58 -3.37 13.26
N LYS A 180 1.93 -2.20 13.06
CA LYS A 180 0.46 -2.13 13.01
C LYS A 180 -0.09 -3.02 11.90
N THR A 181 -1.17 -3.73 12.17
CA THR A 181 -1.87 -4.58 11.21
C THR A 181 -2.91 -3.77 10.42
N MET A 182 -2.48 -2.78 9.64
CA MET A 182 -3.39 -1.88 8.93
C MET A 182 -4.39 -2.57 8.01
N PRO A 183 -4.06 -3.67 7.30
CA PRO A 183 -5.05 -4.40 6.52
C PRO A 183 -6.20 -4.94 7.38
N GLU A 184 -5.94 -5.41 8.59
CA GLU A 184 -6.96 -5.89 9.52
C GLU A 184 -7.78 -4.74 10.11
N ILE A 185 -7.14 -3.60 10.41
CA ILE A 185 -7.82 -2.38 10.85
C ILE A 185 -8.78 -1.89 9.75
N ALA A 186 -8.35 -1.91 8.49
CA ALA A 186 -9.22 -1.58 7.36
C ALA A 186 -10.36 -2.60 7.21
N ALA A 187 -10.07 -3.90 7.34
CA ALA A 187 -11.06 -4.97 7.27
C ALA A 187 -12.11 -4.90 8.39
N ALA A 188 -11.74 -4.37 9.57
CA ALA A 188 -12.66 -4.17 10.70
C ALA A 188 -13.80 -3.17 10.38
N HIS A 189 -13.66 -2.34 9.33
CA HIS A 189 -14.74 -1.51 8.81
C HIS A 189 -15.75 -2.30 7.95
N ASN A 190 -15.60 -3.61 7.83
CA ASN A 190 -16.45 -4.51 7.04
C ASN A 190 -16.57 -4.08 5.56
N ILE A 191 -15.48 -3.57 5.00
CA ILE A 191 -15.42 -3.11 3.61
C ILE A 191 -15.34 -4.29 2.62
N PRO A 192 -15.78 -4.08 1.37
CA PRO A 192 -15.86 -5.16 0.39
C PRO A 192 -14.50 -5.75 -0.03
N TYR A 193 -13.40 -5.00 0.09
CA TYR A 193 -12.10 -5.54 -0.31
C TYR A 193 -10.91 -4.93 0.43
N VAL A 194 -10.05 -5.81 0.92
CA VAL A 194 -8.74 -5.49 1.50
C VAL A 194 -7.70 -6.45 0.91
N ALA A 195 -6.52 -5.95 0.57
CA ALA A 195 -5.43 -6.81 0.14
C ALA A 195 -4.07 -6.31 0.59
N THR A 196 -3.12 -7.23 0.67
CA THR A 196 -1.70 -6.95 0.76
C THR A 196 -1.00 -7.35 -0.52
N ALA A 197 0.01 -6.60 -0.92
CA ALA A 197 0.79 -6.84 -2.13
C ALA A 197 2.27 -6.48 -1.92
N SER A 198 3.13 -6.82 -2.86
CA SER A 198 4.55 -6.48 -2.83
C SER A 198 5.07 -6.23 -4.23
N VAL A 199 5.96 -5.26 -4.38
CA VAL A 199 6.64 -4.99 -5.67
C VAL A 199 7.47 -6.18 -6.18
N GLY A 200 7.83 -7.12 -5.29
CA GLY A 200 8.49 -8.36 -5.65
C GLY A 200 7.62 -9.35 -6.42
N TYR A 201 6.30 -9.12 -6.46
CA TYR A 201 5.28 -9.97 -7.10
C TYR A 201 4.32 -9.13 -7.94
N TYR A 202 4.84 -8.47 -8.97
CA TYR A 202 4.12 -7.49 -9.79
C TYR A 202 2.83 -8.02 -10.43
N ALA A 203 2.81 -9.26 -10.90
CA ALA A 203 1.61 -9.85 -11.50
C ALA A 203 0.48 -10.06 -10.47
N ASP A 204 0.81 -10.42 -9.22
CA ASP A 204 -0.12 -10.51 -8.11
C ASP A 204 -0.67 -9.12 -7.74
N LEU A 205 0.21 -8.13 -7.65
CA LEU A 205 -0.16 -6.73 -7.42
C LEU A 205 -1.12 -6.22 -8.50
N GLU A 206 -0.79 -6.39 -9.77
CA GLU A 206 -1.63 -5.96 -10.90
C GLU A 206 -3.02 -6.61 -10.87
N LYS A 207 -3.09 -7.92 -10.60
CA LYS A 207 -4.35 -8.65 -10.47
C LYS A 207 -5.22 -8.08 -9.34
N LYS A 208 -4.63 -7.80 -8.17
CA LYS A 208 -5.33 -7.25 -7.00
C LYS A 208 -5.85 -5.83 -7.26
N ILE A 209 -5.08 -4.98 -7.93
CA ILE A 209 -5.54 -3.64 -8.32
C ILE A 209 -6.73 -3.73 -9.28
N LYS A 210 -6.64 -4.56 -10.33
CA LYS A 210 -7.73 -4.75 -11.29
C LYS A 210 -9.00 -5.29 -10.60
N LYS A 211 -8.86 -6.23 -9.68
CA LYS A 211 -9.97 -6.76 -8.87
C LYS A 211 -10.56 -5.67 -7.97
N ALA A 212 -9.76 -4.92 -7.24
CA ALA A 212 -10.21 -3.82 -6.39
C ALA A 212 -11.04 -2.79 -7.17
N LEU A 213 -10.58 -2.41 -8.37
CA LEU A 213 -11.27 -1.44 -9.22
C LEU A 213 -12.57 -1.97 -9.85
N SER A 214 -12.77 -3.28 -9.91
CA SER A 214 -14.04 -3.87 -10.35
C SER A 214 -15.10 -3.97 -9.26
N ILE A 215 -14.73 -3.73 -8.00
CA ILE A 215 -15.62 -3.81 -6.84
C ILE A 215 -16.13 -2.38 -6.52
N LYS A 216 -17.42 -2.20 -6.26
CA LYS A 216 -18.00 -0.95 -5.76
C LYS A 216 -17.83 -0.86 -4.24
N GLY A 217 -17.71 0.38 -3.72
CA GLY A 217 -17.50 0.67 -2.31
C GLY A 217 -16.04 0.93 -1.96
N PRO A 218 -15.68 1.05 -0.68
CA PRO A 218 -14.32 1.33 -0.24
C PRO A 218 -13.41 0.10 -0.37
N LYS A 219 -12.19 0.32 -0.80
CA LYS A 219 -11.16 -0.72 -0.94
C LYS A 219 -9.84 -0.23 -0.37
N TYR A 220 -9.08 -1.13 0.24
CA TYR A 220 -7.77 -0.84 0.81
C TYR A 220 -6.73 -1.84 0.29
N ILE A 221 -5.59 -1.35 -0.19
CA ILE A 221 -4.45 -2.20 -0.56
C ILE A 221 -3.18 -1.63 0.07
N GLN A 222 -2.46 -2.47 0.81
CA GLN A 222 -1.13 -2.16 1.33
C GLN A 222 -0.07 -2.85 0.49
N ILE A 223 0.89 -2.07 -0.02
CA ILE A 223 1.94 -2.57 -0.90
C ILE A 223 3.30 -2.42 -0.20
N HIS A 224 3.96 -3.53 0.05
CA HIS A 224 5.32 -3.55 0.58
C HIS A 224 6.32 -3.03 -0.45
N CYS A 225 6.99 -1.94 -0.11
CA CYS A 225 7.85 -1.15 -0.99
C CYS A 225 9.24 -0.93 -0.37
N PRO A 226 10.24 -1.81 -0.60
CA PRO A 226 11.58 -1.60 -0.06
C PRO A 226 12.17 -0.25 -0.48
N CYS A 227 12.81 0.41 0.48
CA CYS A 227 13.48 1.70 0.28
C CYS A 227 15.01 1.53 0.37
N PRO A 228 15.75 1.62 -0.74
CA PRO A 228 17.21 1.41 -0.72
C PRO A 228 17.96 2.32 0.26
N LEU A 229 17.60 3.60 0.32
CA LEU A 229 18.24 4.56 1.21
C LEU A 229 17.88 4.32 2.68
N GLY A 230 16.59 4.24 3.00
CA GLY A 230 16.15 4.10 4.40
C GLY A 230 16.47 2.73 5.00
N TRP A 231 16.47 1.67 4.19
CA TRP A 231 16.81 0.33 4.66
C TRP A 231 18.30 0.01 4.51
N ILE A 232 19.05 0.89 3.82
CA ILE A 232 20.49 0.74 3.59
C ILE A 232 20.77 -0.60 2.88
N HIS A 233 20.21 -0.77 1.67
CA HIS A 233 20.48 -1.91 0.80
C HIS A 233 20.86 -1.44 -0.61
N ASP A 234 21.53 -2.31 -1.36
CA ASP A 234 21.87 -2.03 -2.76
C ASP A 234 20.59 -1.83 -3.58
N PRO A 235 20.45 -0.70 -4.33
CA PRO A 235 19.32 -0.44 -5.21
C PRO A 235 18.98 -1.57 -6.19
N ALA A 236 19.96 -2.31 -6.67
CA ALA A 236 19.78 -3.46 -7.55
C ALA A 236 19.06 -4.64 -6.87
N LEU A 237 19.03 -4.67 -5.53
CA LEU A 237 18.44 -5.75 -4.75
C LEU A 237 16.98 -5.51 -4.34
N THR A 238 16.36 -4.38 -4.68
CA THR A 238 14.99 -4.02 -4.25
C THR A 238 13.99 -5.16 -4.46
N ILE A 239 13.97 -5.77 -5.64
CA ILE A 239 13.04 -6.88 -5.95
C ILE A 239 13.38 -8.12 -5.13
N LYS A 240 14.67 -8.45 -4.98
CA LYS A 240 15.12 -9.59 -4.15
C LYS A 240 14.74 -9.40 -2.68
N VAL A 241 14.92 -8.19 -2.14
CA VAL A 241 14.51 -7.84 -0.77
C VAL A 241 13.00 -8.02 -0.60
N ALA A 242 12.21 -7.48 -1.52
CA ALA A 242 10.74 -7.63 -1.51
C ALA A 242 10.29 -9.10 -1.58
N GLN A 243 10.90 -9.91 -2.46
CA GLN A 243 10.61 -11.34 -2.57
C GLN A 243 11.01 -12.12 -1.32
N THR A 244 12.18 -11.81 -0.75
CA THR A 244 12.67 -12.50 0.45
C THR A 244 11.77 -12.20 1.65
N ALA A 245 11.27 -10.97 1.80
CA ALA A 245 10.30 -10.61 2.86
C ALA A 245 9.05 -11.52 2.83
N VAL A 246 8.51 -11.79 1.65
CA VAL A 246 7.37 -12.69 1.48
C VAL A 246 7.76 -14.15 1.76
N GLN A 247 8.92 -14.58 1.29
CA GLN A 247 9.41 -15.95 1.48
C GLN A 247 9.70 -16.30 2.93
N THR A 248 9.99 -15.31 3.78
CA THR A 248 10.16 -15.53 5.24
C THR A 248 8.82 -15.63 5.99
N GLY A 249 7.73 -15.12 5.43
CA GLY A 249 6.45 -14.99 6.11
C GLY A 249 6.26 -13.66 6.87
N LEU A 250 7.26 -12.76 6.87
CA LEU A 250 7.13 -11.44 7.51
C LEU A 250 6.13 -10.55 6.80
N ILE A 251 6.00 -10.68 5.48
CA ILE A 251 5.04 -9.94 4.66
C ILE A 251 4.08 -10.94 4.00
N PRO A 252 2.96 -11.27 4.65
CA PRO A 252 1.94 -12.14 4.10
C PRO A 252 1.21 -11.44 2.93
N LEU A 253 0.98 -12.15 1.83
CA LEU A 253 0.19 -11.66 0.71
C LEU A 253 -1.16 -12.36 0.67
N PHE A 254 -2.23 -11.62 0.94
CA PHE A 254 -3.59 -12.13 1.03
C PHE A 254 -4.62 -11.15 0.48
N GLU A 255 -5.85 -11.63 0.34
CA GLU A 255 -7.04 -10.85 0.04
C GLU A 255 -8.11 -11.16 1.09
N MET A 256 -8.86 -10.12 1.48
CA MET A 256 -10.05 -10.25 2.34
C MET A 256 -11.24 -9.58 1.68
N GLU A 257 -12.41 -10.16 1.87
CA GLU A 257 -13.70 -9.58 1.52
C GLU A 257 -14.60 -9.58 2.76
N TYR A 258 -15.11 -8.41 3.13
CA TYR A 258 -15.95 -8.26 4.33
C TYR A 258 -15.32 -8.91 5.58
N GLY A 259 -14.05 -8.63 5.82
CA GLY A 259 -13.30 -9.14 6.98
C GLY A 259 -12.88 -10.61 6.91
N LYS A 260 -13.23 -11.35 5.86
CA LYS A 260 -12.87 -12.78 5.71
C LYS A 260 -11.76 -12.96 4.69
N ILE A 261 -10.76 -13.77 5.00
CA ILE A 261 -9.70 -14.15 4.06
C ILE A 261 -10.30 -14.97 2.93
N THR A 262 -10.15 -14.51 1.68
CA THR A 262 -10.67 -15.17 0.47
C THR A 262 -9.57 -15.73 -0.41
N SER A 263 -8.34 -15.22 -0.30
CA SER A 263 -7.19 -15.69 -1.07
C SER A 263 -5.90 -15.44 -0.33
N VAL A 264 -4.95 -16.35 -0.46
CA VAL A 264 -3.62 -16.26 0.15
C VAL A 264 -2.58 -16.74 -0.85
N ARG A 265 -1.48 -15.99 -0.98
CA ARG A 265 -0.32 -16.46 -1.73
C ARG A 265 0.50 -17.41 -0.86
N LYS A 266 0.57 -18.67 -1.25
CA LYS A 266 1.39 -19.69 -0.56
C LYS A 266 2.89 -19.45 -0.75
N ILE A 267 3.67 -19.76 0.28
CA ILE A 267 5.13 -19.75 0.27
C ILE A 267 5.63 -21.10 -0.22
N VAL A 268 6.11 -21.16 -1.46
CA VAL A 268 6.61 -22.42 -2.05
C VAL A 268 7.97 -22.81 -1.47
N LYS A 269 8.84 -21.83 -1.25
CA LYS A 269 10.19 -22.04 -0.69
C LYS A 269 10.37 -21.08 0.48
N ARG A 270 10.14 -21.60 1.68
CA ARG A 270 10.35 -20.84 2.91
C ARG A 270 11.83 -20.53 3.14
N LYS A 271 12.10 -19.31 3.64
CA LYS A 271 13.42 -18.85 4.06
C LYS A 271 13.42 -18.44 5.52
N PRO A 272 14.55 -18.61 6.22
CA PRO A 272 14.70 -18.04 7.56
C PRO A 272 14.77 -16.51 7.48
N VAL A 273 14.31 -15.82 8.55
CA VAL A 273 14.26 -14.35 8.58
C VAL A 273 15.65 -13.72 8.45
N GLU A 274 16.71 -14.39 8.88
CA GLU A 274 18.10 -13.91 8.75
C GLU A 274 18.49 -13.59 7.31
N GLU A 275 18.00 -14.34 6.32
CA GLU A 275 18.27 -14.03 4.91
C GLU A 275 17.70 -12.67 4.49
N TYR A 276 16.54 -12.30 5.02
CA TYR A 276 15.93 -11.00 4.77
C TYR A 276 16.61 -9.88 5.56
N LEU A 277 16.89 -10.11 6.85
CA LEU A 277 17.49 -9.11 7.73
C LEU A 277 18.90 -8.73 7.28
N LYS A 278 19.72 -9.71 6.83
CA LYS A 278 21.09 -9.50 6.34
C LYS A 278 21.16 -8.62 5.08
N LEU A 279 20.09 -8.54 4.31
CA LEU A 279 20.04 -7.69 3.11
C LEU A 279 19.94 -6.20 3.43
N GLN A 280 19.74 -5.81 4.71
CA GLN A 280 19.36 -4.47 5.12
C GLN A 280 20.24 -3.92 6.24
N GLY A 281 20.81 -2.75 6.04
CA GLY A 281 21.66 -2.10 7.05
C GLY A 281 20.91 -1.69 8.32
N ARG A 282 19.59 -1.44 8.24
CA ARG A 282 18.77 -1.08 9.41
C ARG A 282 18.64 -2.20 10.46
N PHE A 283 19.02 -3.45 10.12
CA PHE A 283 19.08 -4.59 11.04
C PHE A 283 20.51 -5.06 11.34
N LYS A 284 21.52 -4.35 10.86
CA LYS A 284 22.95 -4.74 11.00
C LYS A 284 23.36 -4.95 12.46
N HIS A 285 22.77 -4.23 13.40
CA HIS A 285 23.07 -4.33 14.82
C HIS A 285 22.70 -5.70 15.43
N LEU A 286 21.68 -6.37 14.91
CA LEU A 286 21.24 -7.70 15.35
C LEU A 286 22.32 -8.78 15.14
N PHE A 287 23.22 -8.56 14.17
CA PHE A 287 24.32 -9.49 13.85
C PHE A 287 25.64 -9.09 14.50
N LYS A 288 25.70 -7.99 15.27
CA LYS A 288 26.95 -7.47 15.83
C LYS A 288 26.95 -7.39 17.34
N LYS A 289 25.78 -7.24 17.95
CA LYS A 289 25.66 -7.08 19.40
C LYS A 289 25.44 -8.44 20.09
N PRO A 290 26.03 -8.69 21.27
CA PRO A 290 25.65 -9.84 22.09
C PRO A 290 24.15 -9.82 22.39
N GLY A 291 23.46 -10.95 22.30
CA GLY A 291 22.01 -11.06 22.47
C GLY A 291 21.19 -10.83 21.20
N GLY A 292 21.80 -10.43 20.08
CA GLY A 292 21.08 -10.20 18.81
C GLY A 292 20.42 -11.46 18.24
N GLU A 293 20.96 -12.63 18.54
CA GLU A 293 20.35 -13.91 18.16
C GLU A 293 18.98 -14.14 18.78
N ASP A 294 18.74 -13.65 20.02
CA ASP A 294 17.44 -13.78 20.67
C ASP A 294 16.42 -12.84 20.04
N GLU A 295 16.82 -11.63 19.64
CA GLU A 295 15.96 -10.71 18.91
C GLU A 295 15.63 -11.26 17.50
N ILE A 296 16.58 -11.90 16.83
CA ILE A 296 16.31 -12.59 15.55
C ILE A 296 15.32 -13.74 15.73
N LYS A 297 15.41 -14.52 16.82
CA LYS A 297 14.42 -15.56 17.15
C LYS A 297 13.02 -14.97 17.37
N ARG A 298 12.91 -13.79 18.03
CA ARG A 298 11.62 -13.09 18.18
C ARG A 298 11.04 -12.66 16.84
N ILE A 299 11.87 -12.14 15.94
CA ILE A 299 11.45 -11.79 14.57
C ILE A 299 11.02 -13.06 13.81
N GLN A 300 11.71 -14.19 14.00
CA GLN A 300 11.32 -15.47 13.40
C GLN A 300 9.95 -15.93 13.94
N ALA A 301 9.69 -15.75 15.23
CA ALA A 301 8.40 -16.09 15.84
C ALA A 301 7.25 -15.27 15.21
N ILE A 302 7.45 -13.98 14.94
CA ILE A 302 6.48 -13.13 14.23
C ILE A 302 6.18 -13.71 12.83
N ALA A 303 7.21 -14.14 12.10
CA ALA A 303 7.04 -14.76 10.79
C ALA A 303 6.26 -16.08 10.87
N ASP A 304 6.54 -16.91 11.91
CA ASP A 304 5.88 -18.18 12.14
C ASP A 304 4.40 -18.00 12.52
N GLU A 305 4.09 -16.99 13.33
CA GLU A 305 2.71 -16.59 13.64
C GLU A 305 1.95 -16.14 12.39
N ASN A 306 2.54 -15.33 11.54
CA ASN A 306 1.94 -14.94 10.26
C ASN A 306 1.66 -16.16 9.38
N ILE A 307 2.61 -17.08 9.28
CA ILE A 307 2.45 -18.33 8.50
C ILE A 307 1.25 -19.13 9.01
N LYS A 308 1.11 -19.29 10.30
CA LYS A 308 -0.01 -19.98 10.93
C LYS A 308 -1.32 -19.22 10.75
N LYS A 309 -1.34 -17.93 11.07
CA LYS A 309 -2.51 -17.05 11.05
C LYS A 309 -3.16 -16.97 9.68
N TYR A 310 -2.35 -16.80 8.63
CA TYR A 310 -2.83 -16.63 7.26
C TYR A 310 -2.77 -17.94 6.45
N GLY A 311 -2.28 -19.04 7.02
CA GLY A 311 -2.16 -20.30 6.30
C GLY A 311 -1.24 -20.19 5.09
N LEU A 312 -0.01 -19.66 5.23
CA LEU A 312 0.88 -19.35 4.10
C LEU A 312 1.59 -20.58 3.53
N ILE A 313 1.55 -21.70 4.21
CA ILE A 313 2.14 -22.99 3.79
C ILE A 313 1.03 -24.03 3.64
#